data_fab49141e96c3d23b0c16ede80b73997
#
_entry.id   fab49141e96c3d23b0c16ede80b73997
#
_cell.length_a   1.000
_cell.length_b   1.000
_cell.length_c   1.000
_cell.angle_alpha   90.00
_cell.angle_beta   90.00
_cell.angle_gamma   90.00
#
_symmetry.space_group_name_H-M   'P 1'
#
loop_
_entity.id
_entity.type
_entity.pdbx_description
1 polymer ?
#
loop_
_entity_poly.entity_id
_entity_poly.type
_entity_poly.pdbx_seq_one_letter_code
_entity_poly.pdbx_strand_id
1 'polypeptide(L)'
;MLALPFSPRPLREVLFAHRPDQERSIPTRELASRYDLDFAPCTYDSIPDVADFYLVAGAGIFRESAIGGKKILNAHPGIIPSARGLDAFKWSIFEGVPLGVTLHTIDAEVDAGEVVAIVKTPVYPSDTLELLARRHYELELDVLSEFLPLLDGAVGPDTAAYPENPPRMRMPIQTEKEMVAKFDEYKRKFSARAV
;
A
#
# COMPACT_ATOMS: atom_id res chain seq x y z
N MET A 1 -12.36 13.00 -10.16
CA MET A 1 -10.95 12.70 -9.82
C MET A 1 -10.32 13.92 -9.18
N LEU A 2 -9.68 13.78 -8.02
CA LEU A 2 -8.96 14.87 -7.34
C LEU A 2 -7.46 14.71 -7.58
N ALA A 3 -6.78 15.81 -7.92
CA ALA A 3 -5.35 15.79 -8.19
C ALA A 3 -4.56 16.66 -7.21
N LEU A 4 -3.63 16.04 -6.52
CA LEU A 4 -2.62 16.71 -5.70
C LEU A 4 -1.57 17.41 -6.59
N PRO A 5 -0.88 18.45 -6.09
CA PRO A 5 0.23 19.06 -6.81
C PRO A 5 1.29 18.02 -7.14
N PHE A 6 1.73 18.00 -8.40
CA PHE A 6 2.81 17.13 -8.82
C PHE A 6 4.12 17.57 -8.19
N SER A 7 4.78 16.65 -7.50
CA SER A 7 6.12 16.84 -6.98
C SER A 7 7.01 15.70 -7.49
N PRO A 8 7.99 15.98 -8.36
CA PRO A 8 8.90 14.95 -8.84
C PRO A 8 9.69 14.38 -7.66
N ARG A 9 9.68 13.06 -7.53
CA ARG A 9 10.50 12.39 -6.51
C ARG A 9 11.93 12.27 -7.03
N PRO A 10 12.96 12.51 -6.21
CA PRO A 10 14.33 12.27 -6.62
C PRO A 10 14.52 10.79 -6.97
N LEU A 11 15.23 10.54 -8.06
CA LEU A 11 15.65 9.19 -8.43
C LEU A 11 16.52 8.64 -7.30
N ARG A 12 16.23 7.41 -6.90
CA ARG A 12 16.98 6.69 -5.89
C ARG A 12 17.47 5.38 -6.47
N GLU A 13 18.73 5.06 -6.21
CA GLU A 13 19.23 3.73 -6.48
C GLU A 13 18.57 2.71 -5.55
N VAL A 14 18.07 1.63 -6.13
CA VAL A 14 17.50 0.48 -5.41
C VAL A 14 18.12 -0.78 -6.01
N LEU A 15 18.36 -1.77 -5.16
CA LEU A 15 18.84 -3.08 -5.63
C LEU A 15 17.68 -3.86 -6.27
N PHE A 16 16.50 -3.74 -5.70
CA PHE A 16 15.30 -4.43 -6.16
C PHE A 16 14.10 -3.47 -6.22
N ALA A 17 13.55 -3.29 -7.40
CA ALA A 17 12.30 -2.56 -7.59
C ALA A 17 11.12 -3.52 -7.36
N HIS A 18 10.45 -3.40 -6.21
CA HIS A 18 9.33 -4.28 -5.84
C HIS A 18 8.00 -3.94 -6.51
N ARG A 19 7.94 -2.82 -7.21
CA ARG A 19 6.80 -2.49 -8.08
C ARG A 19 7.21 -2.72 -9.52
N PRO A 20 6.36 -3.33 -10.35
CA PRO A 20 6.66 -3.51 -11.76
C PRO A 20 6.87 -2.15 -12.43
N ASP A 21 7.62 -2.15 -13.52
CA ASP A 21 7.78 -0.96 -14.36
C ASP A 21 6.38 -0.50 -14.79
N GLN A 22 6.08 0.73 -14.43
CA GLN A 22 4.85 1.38 -14.83
C GLN A 22 5.11 2.17 -16.12
N GLU A 23 4.19 2.08 -17.06
CA GLU A 23 4.18 2.97 -18.20
C GLU A 23 4.22 4.43 -17.73
N ARG A 24 4.75 5.34 -18.57
CA ARG A 24 4.79 6.76 -18.23
C ARG A 24 3.41 7.20 -17.78
N SER A 25 3.34 7.72 -16.57
CA SER A 25 2.10 8.26 -16.03
C SER A 25 1.61 9.39 -16.94
N ILE A 26 0.39 9.28 -17.40
CA ILE A 26 -0.28 10.41 -18.06
C ILE A 26 -0.70 11.42 -17.01
N PRO A 27 -0.77 12.73 -17.35
CA PRO A 27 -1.27 13.72 -16.41
C PRO A 27 -2.67 13.37 -15.90
N THR A 28 -2.93 13.56 -14.62
CA THR A 28 -4.22 13.20 -13.98
C THR A 28 -5.42 13.84 -14.69
N ARG A 29 -5.28 15.07 -15.18
CA ARG A 29 -6.32 15.74 -15.98
C ARG A 29 -6.62 15.02 -17.29
N GLU A 30 -5.58 14.52 -17.97
CA GLU A 30 -5.73 13.78 -19.22
C GLU A 30 -6.39 12.42 -18.95
N LEU A 31 -6.00 11.75 -17.88
CA LEU A 31 -6.64 10.51 -17.42
C LEU A 31 -8.13 10.73 -17.15
N ALA A 32 -8.47 11.76 -16.39
CA ALA A 32 -9.86 12.11 -16.10
C ALA A 32 -10.67 12.33 -17.39
N SER A 33 -10.11 13.09 -18.35
CA SER A 33 -10.76 13.33 -19.66
C SER A 33 -10.96 12.06 -20.48
N ARG A 34 -10.00 11.12 -20.45
CA ARG A 34 -10.10 9.85 -21.22
C ARG A 34 -11.23 8.95 -20.71
N TYR A 35 -11.55 9.04 -19.42
CA TYR A 35 -12.56 8.20 -18.78
C TYR A 35 -13.83 8.96 -18.40
N ASP A 36 -14.02 10.18 -18.95
CA ASP A 36 -15.17 11.03 -18.67
C ASP A 36 -15.44 11.24 -17.17
N LEU A 37 -14.36 11.50 -16.44
CA LEU A 37 -14.40 11.74 -15.00
C LEU A 37 -14.28 13.24 -14.70
N ASP A 38 -15.06 13.72 -13.74
CA ASP A 38 -14.88 15.04 -13.17
C ASP A 38 -13.46 15.23 -12.63
N PHE A 39 -12.87 16.40 -12.87
CA PHE A 39 -11.52 16.73 -12.43
C PHE A 39 -11.50 18.01 -11.61
N ALA A 40 -10.89 17.95 -10.42
CA ALA A 40 -10.59 19.12 -9.61
C ALA A 40 -9.21 19.02 -8.96
N PRO A 41 -8.47 20.12 -8.81
CA PRO A 41 -7.27 20.15 -7.99
C PRO A 41 -7.62 20.10 -6.50
N CYS A 42 -6.74 19.48 -5.71
CA CYS A 42 -6.79 19.50 -4.25
C CYS A 42 -5.39 19.71 -3.67
N THR A 43 -5.28 19.85 -2.36
CA THR A 43 -3.99 20.00 -1.67
C THR A 43 -3.91 19.05 -0.48
N TYR A 44 -2.71 18.93 0.12
CA TYR A 44 -2.52 18.16 1.35
C TYR A 44 -3.17 18.82 2.58
N ASP A 45 -3.56 20.10 2.46
CA ASP A 45 -4.23 20.87 3.51
C ASP A 45 -5.76 20.91 3.35
N SER A 46 -6.26 20.62 2.12
CA SER A 46 -7.67 20.76 1.81
C SER A 46 -8.10 19.80 0.70
N ILE A 47 -9.06 18.93 1.02
CA ILE A 47 -9.75 18.05 0.09
C ILE A 47 -11.20 18.51 -0.01
N PRO A 48 -11.73 18.80 -1.21
CA PRO A 48 -13.14 19.16 -1.38
C PRO A 48 -14.07 18.06 -0.84
N ASP A 49 -15.17 18.47 -0.23
CA ASP A 49 -16.17 17.52 0.30
C ASP A 49 -17.22 17.25 -0.79
N VAL A 50 -16.94 16.30 -1.67
CA VAL A 50 -17.72 16.02 -2.90
C VAL A 50 -18.05 14.53 -3.08
N ALA A 51 -17.69 13.68 -2.12
CA ALA A 51 -17.92 12.24 -2.20
C ALA A 51 -18.01 11.61 -0.82
N ASP A 52 -18.71 10.46 -0.72
CA ASP A 52 -18.82 9.70 0.51
C ASP A 52 -17.51 8.99 0.88
N PHE A 53 -16.72 8.61 -0.13
CA PHE A 53 -15.44 7.93 0.01
C PHE A 53 -14.39 8.55 -0.91
N TYR A 54 -13.14 8.55 -0.44
CA TYR A 54 -11.97 8.98 -1.22
C TYR A 54 -10.97 7.84 -1.25
N LEU A 55 -10.53 7.43 -2.43
CA LEU A 55 -9.51 6.40 -2.61
C LEU A 55 -8.17 7.06 -2.92
N VAL A 56 -7.10 6.64 -2.23
CA VAL A 56 -5.75 7.14 -2.47
C VAL A 56 -5.04 6.27 -3.48
N ALA A 57 -4.81 6.81 -4.67
CA ALA A 57 -3.99 6.18 -5.71
C ALA A 57 -2.60 6.84 -5.80
N GLY A 58 -1.93 6.93 -4.68
CA GLY A 58 -0.61 7.56 -4.54
C GLY A 58 -0.68 9.00 -4.04
N ALA A 59 -0.29 9.20 -2.80
CA ALA A 59 -0.21 10.50 -2.14
C ALA A 59 0.97 10.56 -1.17
N GLY A 60 1.22 11.73 -0.60
CA GLY A 60 2.00 11.92 0.60
C GLY A 60 1.12 11.90 1.84
N ILE A 61 1.58 12.52 2.91
CA ILE A 61 0.85 12.63 4.17
C ILE A 61 -0.12 13.81 4.09
N PHE A 62 -1.40 13.56 4.32
CA PHE A 62 -2.41 14.60 4.46
C PHE A 62 -2.35 15.25 5.85
N ARG A 63 -2.68 16.52 5.93
CA ARG A 63 -2.86 17.17 7.21
C ARG A 63 -4.25 16.85 7.79
N GLU A 64 -4.36 16.87 9.09
CA GLU A 64 -5.61 16.61 9.81
C GLU A 64 -6.77 17.50 9.31
N SER A 65 -6.47 18.79 9.00
CA SER A 65 -7.43 19.72 8.42
C SER A 65 -8.02 19.27 7.08
N ALA A 66 -7.25 18.54 6.26
CA ALA A 66 -7.71 18.03 4.98
C ALA A 66 -8.57 16.77 5.16
N ILE A 67 -8.25 15.93 6.14
CA ILE A 67 -8.98 14.73 6.46
C ILE A 67 -10.38 15.09 6.96
N GLY A 68 -10.48 15.94 8.01
CA GLY A 68 -11.72 16.61 8.42
C GLY A 68 -12.94 15.70 8.56
N GLY A 69 -12.79 14.47 9.03
CA GLY A 69 -13.87 13.49 9.16
C GLY A 69 -14.28 12.78 7.85
N LYS A 70 -13.57 13.03 6.74
CA LYS A 70 -13.79 12.32 5.47
C LYS A 70 -13.32 10.88 5.55
N LYS A 71 -14.05 9.98 4.90
CA LYS A 71 -13.63 8.59 4.77
C LYS A 71 -12.63 8.45 3.62
N ILE A 72 -11.35 8.63 3.93
CA ILE A 72 -10.25 8.47 2.98
C ILE A 72 -9.64 7.11 3.19
N LEU A 73 -9.69 6.26 2.16
CA LEU A 73 -9.23 4.88 2.17
C LEU A 73 -7.90 4.74 1.43
N ASN A 74 -7.01 3.95 1.99
CA ASN A 74 -5.75 3.59 1.39
C ASN A 74 -5.56 2.07 1.41
N ALA A 75 -5.11 1.49 0.32
CA ALA A 75 -4.60 0.12 0.28
C ALA A 75 -3.09 0.18 0.58
N HIS A 76 -2.71 -0.13 1.81
CA HIS A 76 -1.33 -0.15 2.25
C HIS A 76 -0.68 -1.51 1.92
N PRO A 77 0.49 -1.56 1.22
CA PRO A 77 1.15 -2.80 0.84
C PRO A 77 1.93 -3.43 2.01
N GLY A 78 1.28 -3.59 3.14
CA GLY A 78 1.76 -4.20 4.36
C GLY A 78 0.61 -4.57 5.28
N ILE A 79 0.84 -5.51 6.20
CA ILE A 79 -0.14 -5.82 7.24
C ILE A 79 0.06 -4.85 8.42
N ILE A 80 -0.92 -3.98 8.67
CA ILE A 80 -0.96 -3.11 9.83
C ILE A 80 -1.41 -3.93 11.06
N PRO A 81 -0.70 -3.83 12.22
CA PRO A 81 0.34 -2.86 12.55
C PRO A 81 1.79 -3.34 12.32
N SER A 82 2.03 -4.52 11.75
CA SER A 82 3.38 -5.11 11.63
C SER A 82 4.28 -4.44 10.60
N ALA A 83 3.72 -3.98 9.50
CA ALA A 83 4.49 -3.46 8.38
C ALA A 83 3.92 -2.10 7.93
N ARG A 84 4.22 -1.05 8.68
CA ARG A 84 3.81 0.34 8.45
C ARG A 84 4.90 1.13 7.73
N GLY A 85 4.53 2.18 7.00
CA GLY A 85 5.45 3.10 6.36
C GLY A 85 5.89 2.67 4.96
N LEU A 86 7.08 3.09 4.55
CA LEU A 86 7.59 2.90 3.19
C LEU A 86 8.25 1.53 3.00
N ASP A 87 8.22 1.01 1.75
CA ASP A 87 8.84 -0.26 1.37
C ASP A 87 8.34 -1.47 2.20
N ALA A 88 7.08 -1.45 2.66
CA ALA A 88 6.49 -2.46 3.54
C ALA A 88 6.66 -3.90 3.02
N PHE A 89 6.57 -4.13 1.70
CA PHE A 89 6.89 -5.41 1.06
C PHE A 89 8.29 -5.92 1.43
N LYS A 90 9.31 -5.06 1.30
CA LYS A 90 10.71 -5.41 1.58
C LYS A 90 10.94 -5.65 3.07
N TRP A 91 10.36 -4.77 3.90
CA TRP A 91 10.47 -4.89 5.35
C TRP A 91 9.80 -6.17 5.87
N SER A 92 8.65 -6.55 5.31
CA SER A 92 7.99 -7.81 5.69
C SER A 92 8.86 -9.03 5.43
N ILE A 93 9.55 -9.08 4.28
CA ILE A 93 10.48 -10.18 3.97
C ILE A 93 11.69 -10.14 4.90
N PHE A 94 12.29 -8.96 5.11
CA PHE A 94 13.47 -8.81 5.96
C PHE A 94 13.22 -9.20 7.42
N GLU A 95 12.08 -8.79 7.97
CA GLU A 95 11.68 -9.04 9.35
C GLU A 95 10.99 -10.40 9.55
N GLY A 96 10.68 -11.10 8.46
CA GLY A 96 10.02 -12.41 8.51
C GLY A 96 8.61 -12.34 9.07
N VAL A 97 7.85 -11.30 8.72
CA VAL A 97 6.42 -11.15 9.03
C VAL A 97 5.56 -11.46 7.79
N PRO A 98 4.28 -11.85 7.95
CA PRO A 98 3.44 -12.19 6.80
C PRO A 98 3.28 -11.02 5.83
N LEU A 99 3.22 -11.31 4.53
CA LEU A 99 2.83 -10.35 3.49
C LEU A 99 1.32 -10.27 3.35
N GLY A 100 0.84 -9.06 3.12
CA GLY A 100 -0.55 -8.78 2.82
C GLY A 100 -0.77 -7.30 2.55
N VAL A 101 -1.95 -6.97 2.13
CA VAL A 101 -2.42 -5.61 1.88
C VAL A 101 -3.49 -5.28 2.90
N THR A 102 -3.38 -4.11 3.50
CA THR A 102 -4.37 -3.59 4.46
C THR A 102 -5.16 -2.46 3.83
N LEU A 103 -6.48 -2.63 3.73
CA LEU A 103 -7.40 -1.52 3.49
C LEU A 103 -7.67 -0.84 4.83
N HIS A 104 -7.36 0.44 4.93
CA HIS A 104 -7.55 1.22 6.16
C HIS A 104 -7.98 2.65 5.85
N THR A 105 -8.57 3.31 6.84
CA THR A 105 -8.82 4.75 6.78
C THR A 105 -7.52 5.52 7.03
N ILE A 106 -7.40 6.70 6.43
CA ILE A 106 -6.29 7.61 6.72
C ILE A 106 -6.65 8.48 7.93
N ASP A 107 -5.72 8.59 8.86
CA ASP A 107 -5.73 9.56 9.95
C ASP A 107 -4.47 10.45 9.93
N ALA A 108 -4.22 11.17 11.04
CA ALA A 108 -3.07 12.05 11.15
C ALA A 108 -1.73 11.33 11.31
N GLU A 109 -1.75 10.04 11.69
CA GLU A 109 -0.55 9.22 11.86
C GLU A 109 -0.32 8.34 10.62
N VAL A 110 0.94 7.99 10.37
CA VAL A 110 1.31 7.16 9.21
C VAL A 110 0.81 5.73 9.41
N ASP A 111 -0.09 5.29 8.50
CA ASP A 111 -0.65 3.94 8.45
C ASP A 111 -1.15 3.46 9.84
N ALA A 112 -1.91 4.31 10.55
CA ALA A 112 -2.43 4.05 11.89
C ALA A 112 -3.97 4.18 12.00
N GLY A 113 -4.64 4.53 10.91
CA GLY A 113 -6.10 4.63 10.86
C GLY A 113 -6.79 3.28 11.05
N GLU A 114 -8.11 3.32 11.16
CA GLU A 114 -8.94 2.13 11.35
C GLU A 114 -8.74 1.12 10.23
N VAL A 115 -8.40 -0.12 10.60
CA VAL A 115 -8.20 -1.22 9.66
C VAL A 115 -9.57 -1.79 9.26
N VAL A 116 -9.87 -1.68 7.97
CA VAL A 116 -11.12 -2.19 7.37
C VAL A 116 -10.98 -3.66 7.00
N ALA A 117 -9.90 -4.02 6.29
CA ALA A 117 -9.65 -5.38 5.85
C ALA A 117 -8.16 -5.68 5.72
N ILE A 118 -7.79 -6.93 5.93
CA ILE A 118 -6.45 -7.45 5.65
C ILE A 118 -6.57 -8.62 4.68
N VAL A 119 -5.92 -8.51 3.53
CA VAL A 119 -5.87 -9.56 2.52
C VAL A 119 -4.43 -10.07 2.41
N LYS A 120 -4.21 -11.34 2.77
CA LYS A 120 -2.87 -11.95 2.74
C LYS A 120 -2.41 -12.21 1.32
N THR A 121 -1.15 -11.89 1.03
CA THR A 121 -0.51 -12.25 -0.24
C THR A 121 -0.08 -13.71 -0.20
N PRO A 122 -0.56 -14.57 -1.12
CA PRO A 122 -0.08 -15.95 -1.19
C PRO A 122 1.41 -16.00 -1.52
N VAL A 123 2.15 -16.85 -0.82
CA VAL A 123 3.56 -17.13 -1.08
C VAL A 123 3.69 -18.58 -1.53
N TYR A 124 4.42 -18.82 -2.62
CA TYR A 124 4.64 -20.16 -3.16
C TYR A 124 6.11 -20.55 -3.13
N PRO A 125 6.45 -21.86 -2.98
CA PRO A 125 7.84 -22.32 -2.97
C PRO A 125 8.62 -21.96 -4.24
N SER A 126 7.91 -21.88 -5.38
CA SER A 126 8.46 -21.55 -6.69
C SER A 126 8.61 -20.05 -6.96
N ASP A 127 8.21 -19.18 -6.03
CA ASP A 127 8.27 -17.73 -6.25
C ASP A 127 9.71 -17.24 -6.42
N THR A 128 9.89 -16.37 -7.41
CA THR A 128 10.98 -15.39 -7.41
C THR A 128 10.53 -14.13 -6.68
N LEU A 129 11.46 -13.24 -6.34
CA LEU A 129 11.12 -11.93 -5.74
C LEU A 129 10.21 -11.12 -6.65
N GLU A 130 10.46 -11.16 -7.97
CA GLU A 130 9.68 -10.43 -8.97
C GLU A 130 8.25 -10.97 -9.08
N LEU A 131 8.06 -12.29 -9.07
CA LEU A 131 6.73 -12.90 -9.14
C LEU A 131 5.92 -12.60 -7.89
N LEU A 132 6.54 -12.71 -6.71
CA LEU A 132 5.88 -12.38 -5.45
C LEU A 132 5.56 -10.88 -5.37
N ALA A 133 6.49 -10.01 -5.78
CA ALA A 133 6.28 -8.57 -5.79
C ALA A 133 5.16 -8.15 -6.75
N ARG A 134 5.11 -8.75 -7.95
CA ARG A 134 4.03 -8.52 -8.92
C ARG A 134 2.68 -8.90 -8.34
N ARG A 135 2.55 -10.11 -7.81
CA ARG A 135 1.30 -10.60 -7.18
C ARG A 135 0.87 -9.70 -6.03
N HIS A 136 1.81 -9.26 -5.21
CA HIS A 136 1.53 -8.36 -4.10
C HIS A 136 1.03 -7.00 -4.57
N TYR A 137 1.61 -6.46 -5.65
CA TYR A 137 1.16 -5.20 -6.25
C TYR A 137 -0.21 -5.34 -6.92
N GLU A 138 -0.47 -6.45 -7.64
CA GLU A 138 -1.78 -6.73 -8.22
C GLU A 138 -2.85 -6.81 -7.11
N LEU A 139 -2.54 -7.48 -6.00
CA LEU A 139 -3.42 -7.53 -4.84
C LEU A 139 -3.68 -6.14 -4.21
N GLU A 140 -2.68 -5.23 -4.19
CA GLU A 140 -2.86 -3.84 -3.75
C GLU A 140 -3.91 -3.12 -4.61
N LEU A 141 -3.85 -3.32 -5.93
CA LEU A 141 -4.82 -2.74 -6.87
C LEU A 141 -6.22 -3.36 -6.68
N ASP A 142 -6.30 -4.68 -6.53
CA ASP A 142 -7.58 -5.38 -6.32
C ASP A 142 -8.26 -4.92 -5.03
N VAL A 143 -7.51 -4.85 -3.91
CA VAL A 143 -8.03 -4.39 -2.62
C VAL A 143 -8.56 -2.95 -2.70
N LEU A 144 -7.89 -2.08 -3.46
CA LEU A 144 -8.33 -0.70 -3.63
C LEU A 144 -9.55 -0.60 -4.56
N SER A 145 -9.62 -1.40 -5.62
CA SER A 145 -10.74 -1.38 -6.56
C SER A 145 -12.00 -2.06 -6.00
N GLU A 146 -11.82 -3.09 -5.19
CA GLU A 146 -12.90 -3.87 -4.56
C GLU A 146 -13.24 -3.39 -3.13
N PHE A 147 -13.00 -2.12 -2.82
CA PHE A 147 -13.13 -1.62 -1.45
C PHE A 147 -14.57 -1.69 -0.89
N LEU A 148 -15.60 -1.56 -1.72
CA LEU A 148 -17.00 -1.57 -1.27
C LEU A 148 -17.40 -2.90 -0.61
N PRO A 149 -17.23 -4.08 -1.23
CA PRO A 149 -17.48 -5.34 -0.56
C PRO A 149 -16.69 -5.54 0.73
N LEU A 150 -15.46 -4.99 0.79
CA LEU A 150 -14.62 -5.07 1.99
C LEU A 150 -15.15 -4.18 3.12
N LEU A 151 -15.77 -3.05 2.82
CA LEU A 151 -16.46 -2.21 3.81
C LEU A 151 -17.72 -2.87 4.37
N ASP A 152 -18.51 -3.51 3.51
CA ASP A 152 -19.79 -4.12 3.89
C ASP A 152 -19.61 -5.39 4.74
N GLY A 153 -18.48 -6.10 4.56
CA GLY A 153 -18.15 -7.34 5.28
C GLY A 153 -17.55 -7.14 6.68
N ALA A 154 -17.41 -5.91 7.13
CA ALA A 154 -16.53 -5.55 8.23
C ALA A 154 -17.05 -5.80 9.64
N VAL A 155 -16.77 -6.99 10.14
CA VAL A 155 -16.15 -7.08 11.48
C VAL A 155 -14.65 -6.82 11.21
N GLY A 156 -14.10 -5.70 11.71
CA GLY A 156 -12.69 -5.36 11.48
C GLY A 156 -11.78 -6.55 11.81
N PRO A 157 -10.72 -6.81 11.03
CA PRO A 157 -9.87 -7.97 11.24
C PRO A 157 -9.20 -7.90 12.62
N ASP A 158 -9.02 -9.05 13.26
CA ASP A 158 -8.25 -9.14 14.50
C ASP A 158 -6.77 -8.79 14.21
N THR A 159 -6.41 -7.55 14.51
CA THR A 159 -5.04 -7.05 14.37
C THR A 159 -4.13 -7.47 15.53
N ALA A 160 -4.68 -7.94 16.64
CA ALA A 160 -3.92 -8.38 17.82
C ALA A 160 -3.02 -9.60 17.52
N ALA A 161 -3.32 -10.34 16.47
CA ALA A 161 -2.49 -11.45 16.00
C ALA A 161 -1.14 -11.01 15.39
N TYR A 162 -0.97 -9.71 15.10
CA TYR A 162 0.20 -9.16 14.43
C TYR A 162 1.01 -8.29 15.39
N PRO A 163 2.36 -8.45 15.44
CA PRO A 163 3.20 -7.59 16.27
C PRO A 163 3.11 -6.13 15.82
N GLU A 164 3.07 -5.22 16.78
CA GLU A 164 3.12 -3.79 16.49
C GLU A 164 4.56 -3.34 16.26
N ASN A 165 4.82 -2.77 15.09
CA ASN A 165 6.11 -2.21 14.72
C ASN A 165 5.99 -0.72 14.39
N PRO A 166 7.04 0.08 14.64
CA PRO A 166 7.04 1.48 14.23
C PRO A 166 7.06 1.59 12.70
N PRO A 167 6.51 2.69 12.13
CA PRO A 167 6.54 2.92 10.69
C PRO A 167 7.99 3.01 10.18
N ARG A 168 8.25 2.29 9.09
CA ARG A 168 9.58 2.20 8.49
C ARG A 168 9.76 3.25 7.40
N MET A 169 10.99 3.74 7.29
CA MET A 169 11.43 4.52 6.14
C MET A 169 11.83 3.60 4.98
N ARG A 170 12.15 4.19 3.82
CA ARG A 170 12.66 3.41 2.69
C ARG A 170 13.87 2.58 3.10
N MET A 171 13.88 1.32 2.64
CA MET A 171 14.94 0.38 2.99
C MET A 171 16.29 0.82 2.40
N PRO A 172 17.37 0.89 3.21
CA PRO A 172 18.71 1.16 2.70
C PRO A 172 19.20 0.01 1.81
N ILE A 173 20.05 0.33 0.82
CA ILE A 173 20.55 -0.65 -0.16
C ILE A 173 21.29 -1.84 0.48
N GLN A 174 22.01 -1.60 1.58
CA GLN A 174 22.68 -2.67 2.32
C GLN A 174 21.66 -3.63 2.96
N THR A 175 20.58 -3.11 3.53
CA THR A 175 19.48 -3.90 4.09
C THR A 175 18.70 -4.62 2.98
N GLU A 176 18.59 -4.03 1.77
CA GLU A 176 18.00 -4.72 0.61
C GLU A 176 18.82 -5.99 0.23
N LYS A 177 20.16 -5.94 0.27
CA LYS A 177 21.00 -7.12 0.04
C LYS A 177 20.72 -8.23 1.06
N GLU A 178 20.57 -7.87 2.32
CA GLU A 178 20.25 -8.82 3.37
C GLU A 178 18.83 -9.38 3.21
N MET A 179 17.86 -8.56 2.82
CA MET A 179 16.50 -8.98 2.50
C MET A 179 16.48 -10.01 1.36
N VAL A 180 17.21 -9.75 0.26
CA VAL A 180 17.34 -10.70 -0.85
C VAL A 180 17.93 -12.04 -0.37
N ALA A 181 18.96 -11.99 0.48
CA ALA A 181 19.57 -13.21 1.04
C ALA A 181 18.61 -14.03 1.94
N LYS A 182 17.66 -13.35 2.60
CA LYS A 182 16.64 -13.99 3.46
C LYS A 182 15.43 -14.55 2.69
N PHE A 183 15.30 -14.26 1.40
CA PHE A 183 14.09 -14.57 0.66
C PHE A 183 13.75 -16.07 0.61
N ASP A 184 14.72 -16.95 0.46
CA ASP A 184 14.48 -18.40 0.46
C ASP A 184 14.02 -18.90 1.84
N GLU A 185 14.53 -18.34 2.92
CA GLU A 185 14.04 -18.62 4.27
C GLU A 185 12.61 -18.14 4.46
N TYR A 186 12.32 -16.92 3.96
CA TYR A 186 10.98 -16.35 3.96
C TYR A 186 9.97 -17.23 3.25
N LYS A 187 10.29 -17.73 2.04
CA LYS A 187 9.43 -18.68 1.31
C LYS A 187 9.17 -19.95 2.11
N ARG A 188 10.20 -20.56 2.69
CA ARG A 188 10.03 -21.77 3.52
C ARG A 188 9.09 -21.56 4.70
N LYS A 189 9.09 -20.33 5.28
CA LYS A 189 8.25 -19.99 6.43
C LYS A 189 6.80 -19.75 6.05
N PHE A 190 6.55 -19.08 4.92
CA PHE A 190 5.22 -18.57 4.58
C PHE A 190 4.57 -19.24 3.37
N SER A 191 5.27 -20.08 2.62
CA SER A 191 4.62 -20.78 1.51
C SER A 191 3.54 -21.72 2.02
N ALA A 192 2.37 -21.66 1.37
CA ALA A 192 1.32 -22.65 1.58
C ALA A 192 1.91 -24.03 1.32
N ARG A 193 1.70 -24.97 2.25
CA ARG A 193 2.01 -26.37 1.99
C ARG A 193 1.18 -26.77 0.78
N ALA A 194 1.84 -27.30 -0.27
CA ALA A 194 1.13 -27.91 -1.37
C ALA A 194 0.24 -29.02 -0.78
N VAL A 195 -1.07 -28.85 -0.95
CA VAL A 195 -2.07 -29.90 -0.60
C VAL A 195 -2.02 -30.97 -1.65
#